data_0f2c30d6e46026125a4dd61657f4d4af
#
_entry.id   0f2c30d6e46026125a4dd61657f4d4af
#
_cell.length_a   1.000
_cell.length_b   1.000
_cell.length_c   1.000
_cell.angle_alpha   90.00
_cell.angle_beta   90.00
_cell.angle_gamma   90.00
#
_symmetry.space_group_name_H-M   'P 1'
#
loop_
_entity.id
_entity.type
_entity.pdbx_description
1 polymer ?
#
loop_
_entity_poly.entity_id
_entity_poly.type
_entity_poly.pdbx_seq_one_letter_code
_entity_poly.pdbx_strand_id
1 'polypeptide(L)'
;MQLSIQAVEVLLIMAIKFTQTTLDKVEKIIEESGYVIRYERGNFQSGYCILQAKKVVVLNKFFQTEGKINTLIDLMPQLEINFDALTHDSQKLFDEVMAIGNDKQRQLNLQFVHA
;
A
#
# COMPACT_ATOMS: atom_id res chain seq x y z
N MET A 1 -16.65 22.35 10.84
CA MET A 1 -15.38 22.16 11.59
C MET A 1 -14.41 21.39 10.72
N GLN A 2 -13.28 21.98 10.37
CA GLN A 2 -12.29 21.29 9.54
C GLN A 2 -11.39 20.46 10.45
N LEU A 3 -11.26 19.17 10.11
CA LEU A 3 -10.30 18.31 10.76
C LEU A 3 -8.89 18.68 10.26
N SER A 4 -7.92 18.62 11.14
CA SER A 4 -6.53 18.81 10.72
C SER A 4 -6.11 17.66 9.80
N ILE A 5 -5.08 17.91 8.97
CA ILE A 5 -4.53 16.87 8.08
C ILE A 5 -4.09 15.66 8.90
N GLN A 6 -3.51 15.87 10.08
CA GLN A 6 -3.11 14.79 10.98
C GLN A 6 -4.30 13.97 11.48
N ALA A 7 -5.42 14.64 11.81
CA ALA A 7 -6.63 13.94 12.25
C ALA A 7 -7.22 13.08 11.14
N VAL A 8 -7.23 13.58 9.90
CA VAL A 8 -7.72 12.82 8.74
C VAL A 8 -6.83 11.61 8.49
N GLU A 9 -5.51 11.77 8.56
CA GLU A 9 -4.56 10.66 8.39
C GLU A 9 -4.76 9.58 9.45
N VAL A 10 -4.91 9.98 10.71
CA VAL A 10 -5.16 9.03 11.81
C VAL A 10 -6.47 8.27 11.57
N LEU A 11 -7.52 8.95 11.13
CA LEU A 11 -8.80 8.31 10.83
C LEU A 11 -8.66 7.31 9.69
N LEU A 12 -7.92 7.63 8.62
CA LEU A 12 -7.69 6.73 7.51
C LEU A 12 -6.88 5.50 7.94
N ILE A 13 -5.85 5.68 8.75
CA ILE A 13 -5.05 4.58 9.30
C ILE A 13 -5.91 3.69 10.20
N MET A 14 -6.77 4.28 11.03
CA MET A 14 -7.65 3.54 11.92
C MET A 14 -8.74 2.77 11.16
N ALA A 15 -9.10 3.21 9.95
CA ALA A 15 -10.08 2.50 9.11
C ALA A 15 -9.49 1.19 8.55
N ILE A 16 -8.17 1.07 8.46
CA ILE A 16 -7.51 -0.14 7.98
C ILE A 16 -6.93 -0.90 9.17
N LYS A 17 -7.49 -2.09 9.41
CA LYS A 17 -7.00 -2.97 10.48
C LYS A 17 -5.81 -3.77 9.99
N PHE A 18 -4.79 -3.90 10.83
CA PHE A 18 -3.59 -4.68 10.50
C PHE A 18 -3.81 -6.17 10.84
N THR A 19 -4.70 -6.81 10.10
CA THR A 19 -5.06 -8.21 10.27
C THR A 19 -4.70 -9.01 9.03
N GLN A 20 -4.66 -10.34 9.16
CA GLN A 20 -4.44 -11.22 8.02
C GLN A 20 -5.53 -11.03 6.96
N THR A 21 -6.77 -10.81 7.37
CA THR A 21 -7.88 -10.55 6.43
C THR A 21 -7.61 -9.30 5.60
N THR A 22 -7.13 -8.23 6.22
CA THR A 22 -6.78 -7.01 5.51
C THR A 22 -5.62 -7.24 4.55
N LEU A 23 -4.59 -7.98 4.99
CA LEU A 23 -3.47 -8.33 4.13
C LEU A 23 -3.95 -9.07 2.88
N ASP A 24 -4.82 -10.05 3.05
CA ASP A 24 -5.38 -10.82 1.94
C ASP A 24 -6.12 -9.92 0.95
N LYS A 25 -6.87 -8.94 1.45
CA LYS A 25 -7.62 -8.00 0.61
C LYS A 25 -6.70 -7.04 -0.14
N VAL A 26 -5.64 -6.57 0.50
CA VAL A 26 -4.65 -5.69 -0.16
C VAL A 26 -3.89 -6.47 -1.23
N GLU A 27 -3.46 -7.70 -0.92
CA GLU A 27 -2.82 -8.57 -1.90
C GLU A 27 -3.73 -8.82 -3.10
N LYS A 28 -5.04 -8.99 -2.86
CA LYS A 28 -6.02 -9.23 -3.92
C LYS A 28 -6.09 -8.09 -4.93
N ILE A 29 -5.98 -6.85 -4.49
CA ILE A 29 -5.93 -5.68 -5.39
C ILE A 29 -4.79 -5.85 -6.41
N ILE A 30 -3.63 -6.21 -5.91
CA ILE A 30 -2.42 -6.36 -6.70
C ILE A 30 -2.55 -7.55 -7.66
N GLU A 31 -3.06 -8.66 -7.16
CA GLU A 31 -3.25 -9.88 -7.97
C GLU A 31 -4.31 -9.68 -9.06
N GLU A 32 -5.41 -8.97 -8.76
CA GLU A 32 -6.44 -8.68 -9.76
C GLU A 32 -5.92 -7.79 -10.89
N SER A 33 -4.84 -7.05 -10.64
CA SER A 33 -4.18 -6.23 -11.67
C SER A 33 -3.12 -6.99 -12.45
N GLY A 34 -2.99 -8.29 -12.22
CA GLY A 34 -2.10 -9.16 -12.99
C GLY A 34 -0.72 -9.35 -12.39
N TYR A 35 -0.47 -8.86 -11.18
CA TYR A 35 0.80 -9.06 -10.50
C TYR A 35 0.81 -10.37 -9.71
N VAL A 36 1.99 -10.94 -9.57
CA VAL A 36 2.25 -12.06 -8.67
C VAL A 36 3.02 -11.52 -7.46
N ILE A 37 2.59 -11.89 -6.27
CA ILE A 37 3.26 -11.51 -5.03
C ILE A 37 4.06 -12.72 -4.54
N ARG A 38 5.35 -12.49 -4.27
CA ARG A 38 6.25 -13.53 -3.75
C ARG A 38 6.87 -13.04 -2.45
N TYR A 39 6.93 -13.93 -1.47
CA TYR A 39 7.59 -13.67 -0.19
C TYR A 39 8.89 -14.45 -0.17
N GLU A 40 10.02 -13.75 -0.15
CA GLU A 40 11.33 -14.36 -0.24
C GLU A 40 12.31 -13.76 0.78
N ARG A 41 13.38 -14.48 1.04
CA ARG A 41 14.54 -13.94 1.76
C ARG A 41 15.26 -12.97 0.84
N GLY A 42 15.71 -11.82 1.39
CA GLY A 42 16.50 -10.92 0.58
C GLY A 42 17.01 -9.75 1.41
N ASN A 43 18.13 -9.19 0.96
CA ASN A 43 18.66 -7.95 1.48
C ASN A 43 18.08 -6.78 0.68
N PHE A 44 16.77 -6.60 0.77
CA PHE A 44 16.13 -5.45 0.14
C PHE A 44 16.22 -4.27 1.10
N GLN A 45 16.89 -3.19 0.70
CA GLN A 45 16.96 -1.98 1.52
C GLN A 45 15.59 -1.43 1.87
N SER A 46 14.66 -1.50 0.92
CA SER A 46 13.29 -1.03 1.10
C SER A 46 12.33 -2.12 1.61
N GLY A 47 12.80 -3.37 1.72
CA GLY A 47 11.98 -4.49 2.11
C GLY A 47 11.17 -5.11 0.97
N TYR A 48 11.26 -4.57 -0.23
CA TYR A 48 10.57 -5.09 -1.41
C TYR A 48 11.36 -4.82 -2.69
N CYS A 49 10.95 -5.51 -3.75
CA CYS A 49 11.45 -5.30 -5.11
C CYS A 49 10.30 -5.47 -6.09
N ILE A 50 10.22 -4.60 -7.10
CA ILE A 50 9.20 -4.67 -8.13
C ILE A 50 9.87 -4.97 -9.46
N LEU A 51 9.46 -6.08 -10.10
CA LEU A 51 9.92 -6.47 -11.42
C LEU A 51 8.78 -6.15 -12.41
N GLN A 52 8.74 -4.91 -12.91
CA GLN A 52 7.63 -4.41 -13.71
C GLN A 52 7.39 -5.22 -14.99
N ALA A 53 8.47 -5.58 -15.70
CA ALA A 53 8.35 -6.32 -16.94
C ALA A 53 7.67 -7.69 -16.77
N LYS A 54 7.83 -8.30 -15.60
CA LYS A 54 7.24 -9.61 -15.27
C LYS A 54 6.01 -9.49 -14.40
N LYS A 55 5.65 -8.28 -13.98
CA LYS A 55 4.57 -8.01 -13.03
C LYS A 55 4.69 -8.87 -11.77
N VAL A 56 5.87 -8.82 -11.14
CA VAL A 56 6.15 -9.54 -9.90
C VAL A 56 6.53 -8.54 -8.82
N VAL A 57 5.91 -8.70 -7.66
CA VAL A 57 6.26 -7.95 -6.44
C VAL A 57 6.89 -8.93 -5.47
N VAL A 58 8.11 -8.65 -5.04
CA VAL A 58 8.83 -9.49 -4.08
C VAL A 58 8.91 -8.75 -2.75
N LEU A 59 8.45 -9.40 -1.69
CA LEU A 59 8.44 -8.87 -0.33
C LEU A 59 9.33 -9.72 0.56
N ASN A 60 9.90 -9.10 1.60
CA ASN A 60 10.65 -9.82 2.61
C ASN A 60 9.71 -10.70 3.43
N LYS A 61 9.92 -12.01 3.39
CA LYS A 61 9.05 -12.98 4.06
C LYS A 61 9.09 -12.87 5.60
N PHE A 62 10.10 -12.21 6.16
CA PHE A 62 10.24 -12.05 7.60
C PHE A 62 9.42 -10.90 8.17
N PHE A 63 8.81 -10.07 7.33
CA PHE A 63 7.89 -9.05 7.82
C PHE A 63 6.70 -9.71 8.50
N GLN A 64 6.26 -9.11 9.60
CA GLN A 64 4.99 -9.47 10.23
C GLN A 64 3.83 -8.88 9.41
N THR A 65 2.61 -9.29 9.74
CA THR A 65 1.40 -8.87 9.00
C THR A 65 1.32 -7.36 8.84
N GLU A 66 1.55 -6.61 9.91
CA GLU A 66 1.54 -5.14 9.85
C GLU A 66 2.59 -4.59 8.89
N GLY A 67 3.81 -5.13 8.96
CA GLY A 67 4.89 -4.71 8.06
C GLY A 67 4.58 -5.04 6.60
N LYS A 68 3.97 -6.18 6.33
CA LYS A 68 3.55 -6.56 4.98
C LYS A 68 2.50 -5.59 4.45
N ILE A 69 1.49 -5.27 5.25
CA ILE A 69 0.42 -4.34 4.86
C ILE A 69 1.01 -2.96 4.58
N ASN A 70 1.82 -2.43 5.49
CA ASN A 70 2.44 -1.11 5.31
C ASN A 70 3.31 -1.06 4.06
N THR A 71 4.09 -2.10 3.81
CA THR A 71 4.95 -2.18 2.62
C THR A 71 4.11 -2.20 1.35
N LEU A 72 3.03 -2.99 1.32
CA LEU A 72 2.13 -3.04 0.16
C LEU A 72 1.45 -1.71 -0.09
N ILE A 73 1.03 -1.01 0.95
CA ILE A 73 0.44 0.33 0.82
C ILE A 73 1.46 1.31 0.24
N ASP A 74 2.70 1.27 0.73
CA ASP A 74 3.74 2.20 0.28
C ASP A 74 4.14 1.95 -1.17
N LEU A 75 4.17 0.70 -1.62
CA LEU A 75 4.56 0.38 -3.00
C LEU A 75 3.42 0.49 -4.01
N MET A 76 2.17 0.50 -3.54
CA MET A 76 0.99 0.49 -4.40
C MET A 76 1.01 1.58 -5.49
N PRO A 77 1.39 2.85 -5.19
CA PRO A 77 1.44 3.89 -6.22
C PRO A 77 2.43 3.63 -7.34
N GLN A 78 3.39 2.71 -7.15
CA GLN A 78 4.39 2.37 -8.16
C GLN A 78 3.90 1.27 -9.11
N LEU A 79 2.76 0.65 -8.81
CA LEU A 79 2.22 -0.45 -9.61
C LEU A 79 1.23 0.06 -10.65
N GLU A 80 1.12 -0.69 -11.73
CA GLU A 80 0.11 -0.45 -12.77
C GLU A 80 -1.19 -1.13 -12.37
N ILE A 81 -1.96 -0.50 -11.49
CA ILE A 81 -3.24 -1.03 -11.04
C ILE A 81 -4.31 -0.76 -12.07
N ASN A 82 -4.98 -1.82 -12.52
CA ASN A 82 -6.10 -1.72 -13.45
C ASN A 82 -7.40 -1.64 -12.64
N PHE A 83 -7.81 -0.41 -12.31
CA PHE A 83 -8.97 -0.16 -11.46
C PHE A 83 -10.25 -0.82 -12.00
N ASP A 84 -10.46 -0.75 -13.33
CA ASP A 84 -11.66 -1.30 -13.94
C ASP A 84 -11.72 -2.83 -13.86
N ALA A 85 -10.58 -3.49 -13.72
CA ALA A 85 -10.53 -4.94 -13.56
C ALA A 85 -10.72 -5.40 -12.12
N LEU A 86 -10.71 -4.47 -11.14
CA LEU A 86 -10.89 -4.81 -9.74
C LEU A 86 -12.34 -5.12 -9.42
N THR A 87 -12.55 -6.03 -8.47
CA THR A 87 -13.87 -6.23 -7.88
C THR A 87 -14.31 -4.96 -7.16
N HIS A 88 -15.62 -4.83 -6.91
CA HIS A 88 -16.16 -3.65 -6.24
C HIS A 88 -15.50 -3.42 -4.87
N ASP A 89 -15.35 -4.49 -4.08
CA ASP A 89 -14.69 -4.38 -2.77
C ASP A 89 -13.23 -3.96 -2.89
N SER A 90 -12.52 -4.49 -3.89
CA SER A 90 -11.12 -4.11 -4.15
C SER A 90 -11.00 -2.66 -4.60
N GLN A 91 -11.94 -2.16 -5.41
CA GLN A 91 -11.97 -0.75 -5.82
C GLN A 91 -12.11 0.17 -4.61
N LYS A 92 -13.01 -0.17 -3.72
CA LYS A 92 -13.26 0.62 -2.51
C LYS A 92 -12.01 0.66 -1.61
N LEU A 93 -11.41 -0.49 -1.38
CA LEU A 93 -10.20 -0.58 -0.56
C LEU A 93 -9.02 0.13 -1.23
N PHE A 94 -8.89 0.01 -2.55
CA PHE A 94 -7.86 0.71 -3.31
C PHE A 94 -7.94 2.23 -3.12
N ASP A 95 -9.14 2.80 -3.18
CA ASP A 95 -9.33 4.23 -2.96
C ASP A 95 -8.89 4.64 -1.55
N GLU A 96 -9.21 3.84 -0.54
CA GLU A 96 -8.79 4.08 0.84
C GLU A 96 -7.27 4.03 0.97
N VAL A 97 -6.64 3.02 0.36
CA VAL A 97 -5.18 2.84 0.39
C VAL A 97 -4.47 4.01 -0.28
N MET A 98 -4.95 4.44 -1.44
CA MET A 98 -4.35 5.56 -2.17
C MET A 98 -4.49 6.88 -1.41
N ALA A 99 -5.60 7.07 -0.69
CA ALA A 99 -5.77 8.26 0.14
C ALA A 99 -4.69 8.34 1.24
N ILE A 100 -4.38 7.21 1.89
CA ILE A 100 -3.32 7.14 2.90
C ILE A 100 -1.96 7.48 2.27
N GLY A 101 -1.63 6.88 1.13
CA GLY A 101 -0.36 7.11 0.45
C GLY A 101 -0.19 8.57 0.04
N ASN A 102 -1.24 9.19 -0.47
CA ASN A 102 -1.21 10.60 -0.87
C ASN A 102 -1.01 11.52 0.34
N ASP A 103 -1.65 11.24 1.46
CA ASP A 103 -1.48 12.03 2.67
C ASP A 103 -0.05 11.94 3.21
N LYS A 104 0.53 10.74 3.23
CA LYS A 104 1.92 10.54 3.64
C LYS A 104 2.88 11.33 2.74
N GLN A 105 2.68 11.29 1.43
CA GLN A 105 3.52 11.99 0.47
C GLN A 105 3.40 13.50 0.64
N ARG A 106 2.19 13.99 0.87
CA ARG A 106 1.95 15.43 1.12
C ARG A 106 2.68 15.91 2.36
N GLN A 107 2.66 15.15 3.44
CA GLN A 107 3.37 15.49 4.66
C GLN A 107 4.89 15.54 4.46
N LEU A 108 5.45 14.58 3.73
CA LEU A 108 6.87 14.58 3.40
C LEU A 108 7.25 15.83 2.60
N ASN A 109 6.45 16.19 1.61
CA ASN A 109 6.69 17.39 0.80
C ASN A 109 6.63 18.66 1.64
N LEU A 110 5.68 18.75 2.57
CA LEU A 110 5.57 19.89 3.46
C LEU A 110 6.78 20.02 4.37
N GLN A 111 7.31 18.91 4.88
CA GLN A 111 8.52 18.92 5.70
C GLN A 111 9.73 19.44 4.93
N PHE A 112 9.88 19.04 3.67
CA PHE A 112 10.98 19.51 2.83
C PHE A 112 10.87 20.99 2.47
N VAL A 113 9.66 21.49 2.28
CA VAL A 113 9.43 22.90 1.91
C VAL A 113 9.75 23.83 3.08
N HIS A 114 9.61 23.37 4.32
CA HIS A 114 9.86 24.18 5.52
C HIS A 114 11.26 23.99 6.10
N ALA A 115 12.09 23.20 5.48
CA ALA A 115 13.45 22.97 5.94
C ALA A 115 14.41 24.13 5.57
#